data_842e7b76f4cd742a3a77a5e7759394a8
#
_entry.id   842e7b76f4cd742a3a77a5e7759394a8
#
_cell.length_a   1.000
_cell.length_b   1.000
_cell.length_c   1.000
_cell.angle_alpha   90.00
_cell.angle_beta   90.00
_cell.angle_gamma   90.00
#
_symmetry.space_group_name_H-M   'P 1'
#
loop_
_entity.id
_entity.type
_entity.pdbx_description
1 polymer ?
#
loop_
_entity_poly.entity_id
_entity_poly.type
_entity_poly.pdbx_seq_one_letter_code
_entity_poly.pdbx_strand_id
1 'polypeptide(L)'
;MDFPGSAPSVGIEWEVALVDPETRDLVPRAAELLARMDEVHPGHKVVREFLANTVEMVSSVHGTIPEAVADLRGQAKQLMECADDIGVNLFSAGTHPFAHWGDQKLSEKSSYQEIIQRTQYWGRQMLIWGIHVHVGVGSNCLLYTSDA
;
A
#
# COMPACT_ATOMS: atom_id res chain seq x y z
N MET A 1 -10.47 -5.08 -29.56
CA MET A 1 -10.70 -4.17 -28.41
C MET A 1 -10.01 -2.85 -28.76
N ASP A 2 -10.77 -1.79 -29.03
CA ASP A 2 -10.16 -0.48 -29.31
C ASP A 2 -9.85 0.19 -27.98
N PHE A 3 -8.57 0.42 -27.70
CA PHE A 3 -8.17 1.29 -26.61
C PHE A 3 -8.42 2.74 -27.03
N PRO A 4 -9.28 3.49 -26.35
CA PRO A 4 -9.37 4.91 -26.60
C PRO A 4 -8.00 5.51 -26.27
N GLY A 5 -7.35 6.12 -27.26
CA GLY A 5 -6.05 6.76 -27.10
C GLY A 5 -6.13 7.85 -26.03
N SER A 6 -5.87 7.49 -24.78
CA SER A 6 -5.72 8.45 -23.68
C SER A 6 -4.26 8.92 -23.63
N ALA A 7 -4.04 10.16 -23.20
CA ALA A 7 -2.70 10.63 -22.92
C ALA A 7 -2.01 9.68 -21.91
N PRO A 8 -0.68 9.48 -22.02
CA PRO A 8 0.07 8.71 -21.01
C PRO A 8 -0.24 9.23 -19.61
N SER A 9 -0.41 8.29 -18.67
CA SER A 9 -0.75 8.63 -17.30
C SER A 9 0.02 7.74 -16.33
N VAL A 10 0.13 8.15 -15.08
CA VAL A 10 0.82 7.41 -14.03
C VAL A 10 0.01 7.43 -12.73
N GLY A 11 -0.03 6.29 -12.06
CA GLY A 11 -0.48 6.13 -10.69
C GLY A 11 0.58 5.40 -9.88
N ILE A 12 0.65 5.65 -8.59
CA ILE A 12 1.61 5.01 -7.68
C ILE A 12 0.88 4.50 -6.45
N GLU A 13 1.19 3.29 -6.05
CA GLU A 13 0.79 2.68 -4.79
C GLU A 13 2.05 2.49 -3.94
N TRP A 14 1.97 2.79 -2.65
CA TRP A 14 3.08 2.65 -1.74
C TRP A 14 2.63 2.00 -0.44
N GLU A 15 3.11 0.79 -0.20
CA GLU A 15 2.85 0.02 1.01
C GLU A 15 3.81 0.41 2.12
N VAL A 16 3.27 0.60 3.32
CA VAL A 16 4.04 0.90 4.52
C VAL A 16 3.55 0.06 5.69
N ALA A 17 4.48 -0.40 6.50
CA ALA A 17 4.18 -1.15 7.70
C ALA A 17 4.09 -0.24 8.93
N LEU A 18 3.40 -0.73 9.96
CA LEU A 18 3.28 -0.11 11.27
C LEU A 18 4.19 -0.83 12.25
N VAL A 19 5.01 -0.07 12.97
CA VAL A 19 5.93 -0.59 13.98
C VAL A 19 5.76 0.11 15.33
N ASP A 20 6.01 -0.63 16.38
CA ASP A 20 6.13 -0.08 17.71
C ASP A 20 7.32 0.91 17.79
N PRO A 21 7.16 2.10 18.39
CA PRO A 21 8.21 3.11 18.42
C PRO A 21 9.44 2.74 19.25
N GLU A 22 9.32 1.81 20.19
CA GLU A 22 10.42 1.40 21.09
C GLU A 22 11.09 0.11 20.60
N THR A 23 10.29 -0.95 20.39
CA THR A 23 10.82 -2.28 20.01
C THR A 23 11.10 -2.41 18.53
N ARG A 24 10.45 -1.60 17.71
CA ARG A 24 10.43 -1.70 16.23
C ARG A 24 9.76 -2.95 15.70
N ASP A 25 9.07 -3.72 16.55
CA ASP A 25 8.26 -4.86 16.13
C ASP A 25 7.04 -4.40 15.32
N LEU A 26 6.61 -5.25 14.40
CA LEU A 26 5.37 -5.00 13.63
C LEU A 26 4.14 -5.05 14.53
N VAL A 27 3.26 -4.07 14.40
CA VAL A 27 2.03 -3.98 15.21
C VAL A 27 0.78 -4.03 14.35
N PRO A 28 -0.21 -4.90 14.66
CA PRO A 28 -1.41 -5.11 13.83
C PRO A 28 -2.48 -4.03 14.09
N ARG A 29 -2.14 -2.76 13.87
CA ARG A 29 -2.99 -1.59 14.18
C ARG A 29 -3.45 -0.82 12.93
N ALA A 30 -3.39 -1.43 11.74
CA ALA A 30 -3.82 -0.78 10.50
C ALA A 30 -5.30 -0.35 10.53
N ALA A 31 -6.17 -1.16 11.12
CA ALA A 31 -7.59 -0.81 11.23
C ALA A 31 -7.82 0.43 12.11
N GLU A 32 -7.08 0.57 13.20
CA GLU A 32 -7.13 1.73 14.09
C GLU A 32 -6.61 2.99 13.41
N LEU A 33 -5.48 2.87 12.69
CA LEU A 33 -4.92 3.97 11.92
C LEU A 33 -5.89 4.46 10.84
N LEU A 34 -6.51 3.55 10.11
CA LEU A 34 -7.49 3.90 9.08
C LEU A 34 -8.74 4.57 9.67
N ALA A 35 -9.23 4.09 10.82
CA ALA A 35 -10.33 4.76 11.53
C ALA A 35 -9.95 6.19 11.93
N ARG A 36 -8.72 6.41 12.40
CA ARG A 36 -8.23 7.75 12.71
C ARG A 36 -8.09 8.63 11.48
N MET A 37 -7.64 8.06 10.34
CA MET A 37 -7.59 8.75 9.05
C MET A 37 -9.00 9.18 8.58
N ASP A 38 -10.01 8.31 8.72
CA ASP A 38 -11.40 8.63 8.37
C ASP A 38 -11.95 9.81 9.17
N GLU A 39 -11.57 9.91 10.45
CA GLU A 39 -11.98 11.02 11.33
C GLU A 39 -11.32 12.35 10.98
N VAL A 40 -10.00 12.36 10.77
CA VAL A 40 -9.20 13.58 10.66
C VAL A 40 -9.07 14.04 9.20
N HIS A 41 -8.95 13.11 8.27
CA HIS A 41 -8.76 13.34 6.84
C HIS A 41 -9.80 12.61 5.99
N PRO A 42 -11.10 12.94 6.11
CA PRO A 42 -12.16 12.26 5.37
C PRO A 42 -11.91 12.33 3.85
N GLY A 43 -12.04 11.19 3.18
CA GLY A 43 -11.76 11.07 1.75
C GLY A 43 -10.29 10.83 1.40
N HIS A 44 -9.45 10.49 2.39
CA HIS A 44 -8.09 10.01 2.13
C HIS A 44 -8.08 8.79 1.18
N LYS A 45 -6.92 8.51 0.58
CA LYS A 45 -6.72 7.37 -0.33
C LYS A 45 -5.79 6.30 0.25
N VAL A 46 -5.69 6.25 1.57
CA VAL A 46 -4.99 5.18 2.26
C VAL A 46 -5.95 4.04 2.46
N VAL A 47 -5.54 2.83 2.09
CA VAL A 47 -6.39 1.64 2.12
C VAL A 47 -5.76 0.54 2.97
N ARG A 48 -6.60 -0.44 3.30
CA ARG A 48 -6.20 -1.65 4.04
C ARG A 48 -5.49 -2.61 3.11
N GLU A 49 -4.38 -3.16 3.58
CA GLU A 49 -3.60 -4.18 2.88
C GLU A 49 -3.75 -5.58 3.53
N PHE A 50 -3.11 -6.59 2.94
CA PHE A 50 -3.19 -8.00 3.28
C PHE A 50 -2.86 -8.29 4.76
N LEU A 51 -1.78 -7.68 5.27
CA LEU A 51 -1.40 -7.81 6.68
C LEU A 51 -2.05 -6.73 7.54
N ALA A 52 -2.45 -7.09 8.74
CA ALA A 52 -3.07 -6.18 9.71
C ALA A 52 -2.11 -5.09 10.24
N ASN A 53 -0.83 -5.19 9.93
CA ASN A 53 0.20 -4.19 10.24
C ASN A 53 0.58 -3.32 9.04
N THR A 54 -0.16 -3.39 7.93
CA THR A 54 0.20 -2.72 6.68
C THR A 54 -0.96 -1.86 6.17
N VAL A 55 -0.63 -0.70 5.66
CA VAL A 55 -1.52 0.17 4.90
C VAL A 55 -0.87 0.56 3.58
N GLU A 56 -1.69 0.87 2.59
CA GLU A 56 -1.26 1.28 1.26
C GLU A 56 -1.78 2.68 0.95
N MET A 57 -0.88 3.57 0.53
CA MET A 57 -1.21 4.88 -0.02
C MET A 57 -1.37 4.77 -1.52
N VAL A 58 -2.52 5.21 -2.05
CA VAL A 58 -2.83 5.15 -3.49
C VAL A 58 -2.91 6.56 -4.05
N SER A 59 -2.06 6.91 -5.02
CA SER A 59 -2.15 8.22 -5.67
C SER A 59 -3.38 8.32 -6.57
N SER A 60 -3.77 9.53 -6.91
CA SER A 60 -4.62 9.77 -8.08
C SER A 60 -3.88 9.40 -9.37
N VAL A 61 -4.61 9.35 -10.48
CA VAL A 61 -4.02 9.27 -11.82
C VAL A 61 -3.52 10.67 -12.22
N HIS A 62 -2.23 10.75 -12.58
CA HIS A 62 -1.55 12.00 -12.94
C HIS A 62 -0.95 11.93 -14.33
N GLY A 63 -0.63 13.07 -14.92
CA GLY A 63 0.06 13.17 -16.20
C GLY A 63 1.57 12.96 -16.08
N THR A 64 2.14 13.15 -14.89
CA THR A 64 3.59 13.09 -14.65
C THR A 64 3.92 12.42 -13.31
N ILE A 65 5.12 11.84 -13.24
CA ILE A 65 5.65 11.24 -11.99
C ILE A 65 5.79 12.29 -10.87
N PRO A 66 6.32 13.51 -11.11
CA PRO A 66 6.38 14.53 -10.04
C PRO A 66 5.04 14.85 -9.40
N GLU A 67 3.95 14.90 -10.19
CA GLU A 67 2.60 15.12 -9.66
C GLU A 67 2.14 13.96 -8.78
N ALA A 68 2.32 12.70 -9.23
CA ALA A 68 1.96 11.52 -8.45
C ALA A 68 2.77 11.44 -7.14
N VAL A 69 4.06 11.77 -7.17
CA VAL A 69 4.92 11.83 -5.98
C VAL A 69 4.47 12.94 -5.03
N ALA A 70 4.04 14.09 -5.55
CA ALA A 70 3.54 15.19 -4.72
C ALA A 70 2.24 14.79 -3.99
N ASP A 71 1.33 14.07 -4.68
CA ASP A 71 0.10 13.51 -4.10
C ASP A 71 0.43 12.54 -2.96
N LEU A 72 1.28 11.52 -3.21
CA LEU A 72 1.70 10.57 -2.16
C LEU A 72 2.40 11.25 -0.98
N ARG A 73 3.21 12.27 -1.23
CA ARG A 73 3.86 13.05 -0.15
C ARG A 73 2.84 13.77 0.72
N GLY A 74 1.75 14.26 0.13
CA GLY A 74 0.61 14.81 0.88
C GLY A 74 -0.04 13.76 1.77
N GLN A 75 -0.35 12.61 1.20
CA GLN A 75 -0.95 11.48 1.95
C GLN A 75 -0.03 10.96 3.05
N ALA A 76 1.28 10.85 2.79
CA ALA A 76 2.25 10.41 3.79
C ALA A 76 2.31 11.33 5.01
N LYS A 77 2.19 12.65 4.82
CA LYS A 77 2.14 13.61 5.94
C LYS A 77 0.89 13.40 6.81
N GLN A 78 -0.29 13.25 6.18
CA GLN A 78 -1.53 12.96 6.89
C GLN A 78 -1.47 11.63 7.63
N LEU A 79 -0.90 10.61 6.99
CA LEU A 79 -0.73 9.28 7.58
C LEU A 79 0.23 9.31 8.78
N MET A 80 1.33 10.06 8.69
CA MET A 80 2.27 10.25 9.81
C MET A 80 1.60 10.95 11.00
N GLU A 81 0.82 12.02 10.77
CA GLU A 81 0.05 12.71 11.80
C GLU A 81 -0.87 11.75 12.56
N CYS A 82 -1.65 10.95 11.84
CA CYS A 82 -2.55 9.97 12.45
C CYS A 82 -1.80 8.80 13.12
N ALA A 83 -0.64 8.40 12.60
CA ALA A 83 0.22 7.38 13.22
C ALA A 83 0.79 7.87 14.57
N ASP A 84 1.24 9.13 14.63
CA ASP A 84 1.70 9.77 15.87
C ASP A 84 0.57 9.84 16.91
N ASP A 85 -0.65 10.20 16.49
CA ASP A 85 -1.83 10.26 17.38
C ASP A 85 -2.15 8.92 18.06
N ILE A 86 -1.91 7.81 17.37
CA ILE A 86 -2.13 6.47 17.92
C ILE A 86 -0.86 5.82 18.48
N GLY A 87 0.28 6.51 18.48
CA GLY A 87 1.54 6.04 19.04
C GLY A 87 2.17 4.87 18.30
N VAL A 88 2.18 4.91 16.96
CA VAL A 88 2.92 3.97 16.11
C VAL A 88 3.83 4.71 15.14
N ASN A 89 4.89 4.05 14.67
CA ASN A 89 5.73 4.58 13.61
C ASN A 89 5.42 3.89 12.28
N LEU A 90 5.65 4.61 11.17
CA LEU A 90 5.63 4.05 9.83
C LEU A 90 7.00 3.51 9.45
N PHE A 91 7.01 2.35 8.82
CA PHE A 91 8.21 1.68 8.34
C PHE A 91 8.07 1.34 6.86
N SER A 92 9.06 1.73 6.05
CA SER A 92 9.09 1.44 4.61
C SER A 92 10.41 0.77 4.26
N ALA A 93 10.31 -0.48 3.82
CA ALA A 93 11.41 -1.30 3.30
C ALA A 93 10.81 -2.44 2.48
N GLY A 94 11.61 -3.21 1.76
CA GLY A 94 11.12 -4.38 1.02
C GLY A 94 10.65 -5.54 1.90
N THR A 95 11.19 -5.65 3.12
CA THR A 95 10.78 -6.61 4.16
C THR A 95 11.26 -6.12 5.53
N HIS A 96 10.80 -6.78 6.61
CA HIS A 96 11.23 -6.45 7.96
C HIS A 96 12.49 -7.25 8.35
N PRO A 97 13.51 -6.62 8.97
CA PRO A 97 14.81 -7.25 9.18
C PRO A 97 14.80 -8.41 10.19
N PHE A 98 13.84 -8.45 11.11
CA PHE A 98 13.80 -9.47 12.17
C PHE A 98 12.39 -10.00 12.47
N ALA A 99 11.32 -9.45 11.91
CA ALA A 99 9.98 -9.99 12.14
C ALA A 99 9.81 -11.35 11.47
N HIS A 100 9.12 -12.26 12.16
CA HIS A 100 8.80 -13.58 11.62
C HIS A 100 7.40 -13.56 10.98
N TRP A 101 7.28 -14.05 9.75
CA TRP A 101 6.04 -14.05 8.98
C TRP A 101 4.90 -14.83 9.68
N GLY A 102 5.24 -15.90 10.43
CA GLY A 102 4.27 -16.75 11.13
C GLY A 102 3.55 -16.06 12.27
N ASP A 103 4.09 -14.95 12.79
CA ASP A 103 3.52 -14.19 13.91
C ASP A 103 2.59 -13.08 13.42
N GLN A 104 2.52 -12.85 12.09
CA GLN A 104 1.76 -11.74 11.54
C GLN A 104 0.28 -12.09 11.40
N LYS A 105 -0.58 -11.11 11.72
CA LYS A 105 -2.03 -11.20 11.58
C LYS A 105 -2.48 -10.71 10.21
N LEU A 106 -3.47 -11.40 9.65
CA LEU A 106 -4.13 -10.97 8.43
C LEU A 106 -5.17 -9.89 8.72
N SER A 107 -5.38 -9.01 7.77
CA SER A 107 -6.51 -8.10 7.77
C SER A 107 -7.83 -8.87 7.63
N GLU A 108 -8.88 -8.40 8.32
CA GLU A 108 -10.22 -8.98 8.26
C GLU A 108 -10.91 -8.67 6.93
N LYS A 109 -10.54 -9.39 5.88
CA LYS A 109 -11.16 -9.33 4.55
C LYS A 109 -11.29 -10.74 4.00
N SER A 110 -12.50 -11.11 3.56
CA SER A 110 -12.78 -12.48 3.09
C SER A 110 -11.90 -12.92 1.93
N SER A 111 -11.55 -12.01 1.01
CA SER A 111 -10.65 -12.29 -0.10
C SER A 111 -9.23 -12.69 0.34
N TYR A 112 -8.74 -12.17 1.47
CA TYR A 112 -7.42 -12.52 1.99
C TYR A 112 -7.39 -13.94 2.59
N GLN A 113 -8.48 -14.35 3.22
CA GLN A 113 -8.62 -15.73 3.69
C GLN A 113 -8.63 -16.72 2.53
N GLU A 114 -9.28 -16.38 1.42
CA GLU A 114 -9.28 -17.20 0.21
C GLU A 114 -7.88 -17.32 -0.39
N ILE A 115 -7.10 -16.22 -0.45
CA ILE A 115 -5.71 -16.26 -0.90
C ILE A 115 -4.88 -17.22 -0.06
N ILE A 116 -4.99 -17.14 1.27
CA ILE A 116 -4.26 -18.05 2.18
C ILE A 116 -4.71 -19.51 1.99
N GLN A 117 -6.00 -19.77 1.80
CA GLN A 117 -6.49 -21.14 1.55
C GLN A 117 -5.92 -21.71 0.25
N ARG A 118 -5.74 -20.90 -0.78
CA ARG A 118 -5.20 -21.30 -2.08
C ARG A 118 -3.68 -21.44 -2.09
N THR A 119 -2.98 -20.53 -1.42
CA THR A 119 -1.52 -20.44 -1.46
C THR A 119 -0.83 -21.12 -0.27
N GLN A 120 -1.59 -21.42 0.80
CA GLN A 120 -1.13 -22.17 1.99
C GLN A 120 0.15 -21.57 2.59
N TYR A 121 1.22 -22.37 2.61
CA TYR A 121 2.53 -22.02 3.14
C TYR A 121 3.13 -20.76 2.49
N TRP A 122 3.04 -20.65 1.17
CA TRP A 122 3.62 -19.52 0.42
C TRP A 122 2.91 -18.19 0.70
N GLY A 123 1.58 -18.20 0.77
CA GLY A 123 0.82 -16.99 1.07
C GLY A 123 1.09 -16.44 2.47
N ARG A 124 1.44 -17.32 3.41
CA ARG A 124 1.79 -16.88 4.78
C ARG A 124 3.14 -16.19 4.87
N GLN A 125 4.04 -16.42 3.92
CA GLN A 125 5.38 -15.80 3.89
C GLN A 125 5.41 -14.40 3.26
N MET A 126 4.27 -13.85 2.88
CA MET A 126 4.17 -12.52 2.26
C MET A 126 4.38 -11.38 3.28
N LEU A 127 5.59 -11.32 3.83
CA LEU A 127 6.07 -10.21 4.67
C LEU A 127 6.93 -9.28 3.81
N ILE A 128 6.31 -8.70 2.80
CA ILE A 128 6.95 -7.86 1.80
C ILE A 128 6.11 -6.61 1.55
N TRP A 129 6.78 -5.52 1.25
CA TRP A 129 6.18 -4.23 0.88
C TRP A 129 6.89 -3.66 -0.34
N GLY A 130 6.16 -2.92 -1.13
CA GLY A 130 6.68 -2.38 -2.38
C GLY A 130 6.13 -0.99 -2.72
N ILE A 131 6.62 -0.51 -3.84
CA ILE A 131 6.07 0.62 -4.56
C ILE A 131 5.67 0.10 -5.93
N HIS A 132 4.39 0.20 -6.27
CA HIS A 132 3.86 -0.16 -7.58
C HIS A 132 3.66 1.10 -8.41
N VAL A 133 4.20 1.10 -9.61
CA VAL A 133 4.03 2.21 -10.57
C VAL A 133 3.18 1.71 -11.72
N HIS A 134 1.97 2.26 -11.84
CA HIS A 134 1.04 1.99 -12.92
C HIS A 134 1.23 3.01 -14.03
N VAL A 135 1.50 2.54 -15.24
CA VAL A 135 1.68 3.40 -16.41
C VAL A 135 0.54 3.15 -17.40
N GLY A 136 -0.29 4.17 -17.59
CA GLY A 136 -1.31 4.18 -18.64
C GLY A 136 -0.67 4.37 -20.00
N VAL A 137 -0.78 3.37 -20.88
CA VAL A 137 -0.24 3.43 -22.24
C VAL A 137 -1.31 3.93 -23.23
N GLY A 138 -0.94 4.94 -24.04
CA GLY A 138 -1.88 5.63 -24.94
C GLY A 138 -2.20 4.87 -26.24
N SER A 139 -1.65 3.66 -26.47
CA SER A 139 -1.90 2.91 -27.68
C SER A 139 -1.68 1.40 -27.50
N ASN A 140 -2.39 0.60 -28.32
CA ASN A 140 -2.20 -0.85 -28.39
C ASN A 140 -0.75 -1.24 -28.74
N CYS A 141 -0.06 -0.43 -29.52
CA CYS A 141 1.32 -0.69 -29.93
C CYS A 141 2.27 -0.70 -28.72
N LEU A 142 2.09 0.25 -27.78
CA LEU A 142 2.89 0.30 -26.55
C LEU A 142 2.57 -0.86 -25.61
N LEU A 143 1.32 -1.31 -25.57
CA LEU A 143 0.91 -2.46 -24.74
C LEU A 143 1.62 -3.75 -25.18
N TYR A 144 1.72 -4.00 -26.51
CA TYR A 144 2.37 -5.19 -27.06
C TYR A 144 3.90 -5.17 -26.96
N THR A 145 4.53 -4.01 -26.78
CA THR A 145 5.99 -3.89 -26.64
C THR A 145 6.46 -3.95 -25.18
N SER A 146 5.56 -3.85 -24.20
CA SER A 146 5.89 -3.92 -22.77
C SER A 146 6.07 -5.35 -22.25
N ASP A 147 5.62 -6.36 -23.02
CA ASP A 147 5.70 -7.79 -22.66
C ASP A 147 6.96 -8.49 -23.22
N ALA A 148 7.96 -7.73 -23.69
CA ALA A 148 9.16 -8.26 -24.32
C ALA A 148 10.37 -8.26 -23.36
#